data_5a8d3fac64187d95d50cf7be9025dc55
#
_entry.id   5a8d3fac64187d95d50cf7be9025dc55
#
_cell.length_a   1.000
_cell.length_b   1.000
_cell.length_c   1.000
_cell.angle_alpha   90.00
_cell.angle_beta   90.00
_cell.angle_gamma   90.00
#
_symmetry.space_group_name_H-M   'P 1'
#
loop_
_entity.id
_entity.type
_entity.pdbx_description
1 polymer ?
#
loop_
_entity_poly.entity_id
_entity_poly.type
_entity_poly.pdbx_seq_one_letter_code
_entity_poly.pdbx_strand_id
1 'polypeptide(L)'
;MYKFSAKEKLNALKALRNSTIAIVCRRYKICRYTLYRWRKQYDGTLKSLEPLFSRKHVLHPNRQTEEELSNINNLIRRNPNIGLNELYGKLYRDYNYRRNPITLCRYLKRQDFIKVKRKKIYIPKPYDTPINIGEKWQLDVKFVPRICYTGNDVYECYYQYTVIDEASRKRYIRAYKEQSQDSTVDFVLRAFKFFGYHPKTIQTDNGQEFRLLNERTKDGRIHSFDKLCLFYNIEHKCIRPRTPRHNGKVERSHRSDNERFYRYLRYFSFDDLQLQMKEYLRRSNNIPSVVLRSCYDSRRWLSPNEKELELKFSC
;
A
#
# COMPACT_ATOMS: atom_id res chain seq x y z
N MET A 1 -6.10 -13.67 30.86
CA MET A 1 -6.63 -12.94 32.02
C MET A 1 -7.74 -13.81 32.65
N TYR A 2 -7.51 -14.42 33.79
CA TYR A 2 -8.51 -15.23 34.46
C TYR A 2 -9.68 -14.36 34.93
N LYS A 3 -10.87 -14.57 34.37
CA LYS A 3 -12.09 -13.92 34.85
C LYS A 3 -12.69 -14.77 35.96
N PHE A 4 -12.62 -14.31 37.18
CA PHE A 4 -13.30 -14.94 38.33
C PHE A 4 -14.81 -14.91 38.14
N SER A 5 -15.48 -16.03 38.33
CA SER A 5 -16.95 -16.14 38.39
C SER A 5 -17.51 -15.41 39.60
N ALA A 6 -18.79 -15.08 39.60
CA ALA A 6 -19.47 -14.47 40.75
C ALA A 6 -19.38 -15.40 42.02
N LYS A 7 -19.46 -16.72 41.83
CA LYS A 7 -19.31 -17.70 42.90
C LYS A 7 -17.90 -17.70 43.52
N GLU A 8 -16.84 -17.63 42.69
CA GLU A 8 -15.45 -17.55 43.18
C GLU A 8 -15.19 -16.23 43.93
N LYS A 9 -15.75 -15.10 43.44
CA LYS A 9 -15.67 -13.82 44.16
C LYS A 9 -16.35 -13.90 45.53
N LEU A 10 -17.55 -14.49 45.59
CA LEU A 10 -18.29 -14.68 46.82
C LEU A 10 -17.52 -15.57 47.79
N ASN A 11 -16.93 -16.69 47.33
CA ASN A 11 -16.14 -17.57 48.13
C ASN A 11 -14.89 -16.86 48.72
N ALA A 12 -14.24 -16.01 47.93
CA ALA A 12 -13.12 -15.22 48.45
C ALA A 12 -13.58 -14.20 49.52
N LEU A 13 -14.74 -13.58 49.36
CA LEU A 13 -15.31 -12.68 50.37
C LEU A 13 -15.75 -13.42 51.64
N LYS A 14 -16.36 -14.59 51.50
CA LYS A 14 -16.72 -15.45 52.68
C LYS A 14 -15.47 -15.89 53.42
N ALA A 15 -14.37 -16.21 52.75
CA ALA A 15 -13.11 -16.60 53.38
C ALA A 15 -12.51 -15.49 54.25
N LEU A 16 -12.87 -14.22 54.08
CA LEU A 16 -12.47 -13.11 54.95
C LEU A 16 -13.06 -13.17 56.36
N ARG A 17 -14.12 -13.96 56.56
CA ARG A 17 -14.68 -14.15 57.92
C ARG A 17 -13.74 -14.90 58.85
N ASN A 18 -12.93 -15.83 58.29
CA ASN A 18 -12.09 -16.74 59.07
C ASN A 18 -10.57 -16.63 58.71
N SER A 19 -10.20 -15.65 57.89
CA SER A 19 -8.81 -15.50 57.42
C SER A 19 -8.45 -14.05 57.15
N THR A 20 -7.17 -13.72 57.29
CA THR A 20 -6.66 -12.38 56.99
C THR A 20 -6.67 -12.08 55.48
N ILE A 21 -6.74 -10.79 55.13
CA ILE A 21 -6.70 -10.34 53.75
C ILE A 21 -5.49 -10.91 52.99
N ALA A 22 -4.32 -10.98 53.67
CA ALA A 22 -3.09 -11.48 53.05
C ALA A 22 -3.21 -12.97 52.65
N ILE A 23 -3.82 -13.78 53.52
CA ILE A 23 -4.02 -15.21 53.28
C ILE A 23 -5.01 -15.44 52.15
N VAL A 24 -6.14 -14.68 52.12
CA VAL A 24 -7.14 -14.78 51.07
C VAL A 24 -6.55 -14.34 49.70
N CYS A 25 -5.81 -13.25 49.67
CA CYS A 25 -5.16 -12.79 48.43
C CYS A 25 -4.18 -13.84 47.89
N ARG A 26 -3.40 -14.50 48.75
CA ARG A 26 -2.46 -15.55 48.36
C ARG A 26 -3.21 -16.80 47.86
N ARG A 27 -4.26 -17.23 48.58
CA ARG A 27 -5.06 -18.40 48.20
C ARG A 27 -5.76 -18.27 46.87
N TYR A 28 -6.35 -17.10 46.59
CA TYR A 28 -7.09 -16.83 45.34
C TYR A 28 -6.22 -16.19 44.26
N LYS A 29 -4.92 -15.99 44.54
CA LYS A 29 -3.97 -15.35 43.58
C LYS A 29 -4.46 -13.98 43.04
N ILE A 30 -4.98 -13.15 43.93
CA ILE A 30 -5.49 -11.81 43.64
C ILE A 30 -4.74 -10.75 44.43
N CYS A 31 -4.71 -9.52 43.92
CA CYS A 31 -4.17 -8.38 44.67
C CYS A 31 -5.19 -7.83 45.66
N ARG A 32 -4.73 -7.15 46.74
CA ARG A 32 -5.57 -6.54 47.77
C ARG A 32 -6.61 -5.60 47.19
N TYR A 33 -6.24 -4.81 46.18
CA TYR A 33 -7.15 -3.88 45.47
C TYR A 33 -8.35 -4.62 44.86
N THR A 34 -8.13 -5.76 44.21
CA THR A 34 -9.18 -6.58 43.61
C THR A 34 -10.15 -7.07 44.65
N LEU A 35 -9.66 -7.54 45.81
CA LEU A 35 -10.49 -8.02 46.91
C LEU A 35 -11.32 -6.88 47.52
N TYR A 36 -10.72 -5.71 47.75
CA TYR A 36 -11.46 -4.54 48.26
C TYR A 36 -12.53 -4.07 47.25
N ARG A 37 -12.25 -4.08 45.96
CA ARG A 37 -13.22 -3.75 44.92
C ARG A 37 -14.42 -4.70 44.96
N TRP A 38 -14.20 -6.01 45.10
CA TRP A 38 -15.28 -6.99 45.24
C TRP A 38 -16.07 -6.78 46.54
N ARG A 39 -15.42 -6.48 47.62
CA ARG A 39 -16.06 -6.15 48.90
C ARG A 39 -16.96 -4.92 48.80
N LYS A 40 -16.49 -3.87 48.09
CA LYS A 40 -17.30 -2.65 47.86
C LYS A 40 -18.49 -2.92 46.91
N GLN A 41 -18.33 -3.86 45.99
CA GLN A 41 -19.38 -4.21 45.00
C GLN A 41 -20.45 -5.13 45.62
N TYR A 42 -20.13 -5.86 46.68
CA TYR A 42 -21.01 -6.87 47.26
C TYR A 42 -22.10 -6.25 48.14
N ASP A 43 -23.36 -6.39 47.71
CA ASP A 43 -24.55 -5.92 48.42
C ASP A 43 -25.29 -7.02 49.21
N GLY A 44 -24.73 -8.20 49.34
CA GLY A 44 -25.36 -9.39 49.96
C GLY A 44 -25.89 -10.40 48.95
N THR A 45 -26.02 -10.04 47.67
CA THR A 45 -26.50 -10.93 46.62
C THR A 45 -25.40 -11.41 45.70
N LEU A 46 -25.55 -12.62 45.15
CA LEU A 46 -24.59 -13.16 44.18
C LEU A 46 -24.59 -12.31 42.89
N LYS A 47 -25.74 -11.72 42.55
CA LYS A 47 -25.93 -10.92 41.34
C LYS A 47 -25.06 -9.67 41.35
N SER A 48 -24.82 -9.05 42.50
CA SER A 48 -23.95 -7.87 42.61
C SER A 48 -22.49 -8.14 42.22
N LEU A 49 -22.03 -9.38 42.32
CA LEU A 49 -20.68 -9.81 41.95
C LEU A 49 -20.56 -10.25 40.50
N GLU A 50 -21.66 -10.30 39.77
CA GLU A 50 -21.62 -10.50 38.33
C GLU A 50 -20.96 -9.31 37.63
N PRO A 51 -20.26 -9.52 36.50
CA PRO A 51 -19.71 -8.39 35.75
C PRO A 51 -20.83 -7.48 35.31
N LEU A 52 -20.81 -6.23 35.76
CA LEU A 52 -21.83 -5.19 35.49
C LEU A 52 -22.12 -4.95 34.01
N PHE A 53 -21.25 -5.39 33.11
CA PHE A 53 -21.45 -5.31 31.67
C PHE A 53 -20.74 -6.44 30.94
N SER A 54 -21.49 -7.36 30.40
CA SER A 54 -21.11 -8.00 29.17
C SER A 54 -21.28 -6.98 28.05
N ARG A 55 -20.18 -6.29 27.68
CA ARG A 55 -20.17 -5.41 26.48
C ARG A 55 -20.52 -6.15 25.18
N LYS A 56 -20.94 -7.42 25.28
CA LYS A 56 -21.31 -8.25 24.14
C LYS A 56 -22.55 -7.70 23.37
N HIS A 57 -23.37 -6.90 24.01
CA HIS A 57 -24.61 -6.37 23.40
C HIS A 57 -24.54 -4.87 23.06
N VAL A 58 -23.48 -4.16 23.44
CA VAL A 58 -23.31 -2.76 23.06
C VAL A 58 -22.66 -2.71 21.69
N LEU A 59 -23.39 -2.31 20.69
CA LEU A 59 -22.86 -2.05 19.36
C LEU A 59 -21.83 -0.92 19.44
N HIS A 60 -20.58 -1.23 19.08
CA HIS A 60 -19.53 -0.20 19.09
C HIS A 60 -19.89 0.88 18.05
N PRO A 61 -19.79 2.21 18.36
CA PRO A 61 -20.13 3.28 17.43
C PRO A 61 -19.45 3.16 16.07
N ASN A 62 -18.26 2.58 16.02
CA ASN A 62 -17.47 2.35 14.79
C ASN A 62 -17.75 0.97 14.15
N ARG A 63 -18.79 0.25 14.56
CA ARG A 63 -19.20 -0.98 13.88
C ARG A 63 -19.74 -0.62 12.50
N GLN A 64 -19.37 -1.40 11.51
CA GLN A 64 -19.92 -1.29 10.16
C GLN A 64 -21.43 -1.58 10.18
N THR A 65 -22.20 -0.81 9.43
CA THR A 65 -23.64 -1.03 9.27
C THR A 65 -23.91 -2.23 8.37
N GLU A 66 -25.11 -2.78 8.42
CA GLU A 66 -25.52 -3.89 7.54
C GLU A 66 -25.48 -3.48 6.06
N GLU A 67 -25.83 -2.24 5.75
CA GLU A 67 -25.72 -1.68 4.40
C GLU A 67 -24.26 -1.63 3.92
N GLU A 68 -23.35 -1.09 4.76
CA GLU A 68 -21.92 -1.07 4.45
C GLU A 68 -21.37 -2.48 4.20
N LEU A 69 -21.76 -3.46 5.01
CA LEU A 69 -21.36 -4.86 4.86
C LEU A 69 -21.92 -5.47 3.57
N SER A 70 -23.17 -5.18 3.24
CA SER A 70 -23.80 -5.62 1.99
C SER A 70 -23.05 -5.08 0.77
N ASN A 71 -22.73 -3.79 0.76
CA ASN A 71 -21.99 -3.14 -0.32
C ASN A 71 -20.59 -3.73 -0.50
N ILE A 72 -19.86 -3.98 0.61
CA ILE A 72 -18.57 -4.63 0.59
C ILE A 72 -18.66 -6.03 -0.04
N ASN A 73 -19.62 -6.85 0.43
CA ASN A 73 -19.77 -8.22 -0.04
C ASN A 73 -20.21 -8.28 -1.51
N ASN A 74 -21.09 -7.38 -1.95
CA ASN A 74 -21.51 -7.28 -3.34
C ASN A 74 -20.35 -6.92 -4.29
N LEU A 75 -19.50 -5.98 -3.90
CA LEU A 75 -18.31 -5.63 -4.69
C LEU A 75 -17.31 -6.78 -4.79
N ILE A 76 -17.10 -7.52 -3.70
CA ILE A 76 -16.21 -8.69 -3.69
C ILE A 76 -16.82 -9.81 -4.55
N ARG A 77 -18.12 -10.07 -4.46
CA ARG A 77 -18.80 -11.08 -5.28
C ARG A 77 -18.68 -10.79 -6.79
N ARG A 78 -18.79 -9.50 -7.18
CA ARG A 78 -18.64 -9.07 -8.58
C ARG A 78 -17.19 -9.14 -9.06
N ASN A 79 -16.22 -8.92 -8.17
CA ASN A 79 -14.80 -9.00 -8.47
C ASN A 79 -14.06 -9.70 -7.32
N PRO A 80 -13.97 -11.05 -7.32
CA PRO A 80 -13.32 -11.80 -6.24
C PRO A 80 -11.84 -11.49 -6.04
N ASN A 81 -11.19 -10.93 -7.05
CA ASN A 81 -9.77 -10.58 -7.02
C ASN A 81 -9.51 -9.09 -6.71
N ILE A 82 -10.54 -8.34 -6.32
CA ILE A 82 -10.40 -6.91 -6.00
C ILE A 82 -9.42 -6.69 -4.85
N GLY A 83 -8.44 -5.81 -5.06
CA GLY A 83 -7.48 -5.47 -4.02
C GLY A 83 -8.08 -4.54 -2.96
N LEU A 84 -7.54 -4.58 -1.71
CA LEU A 84 -8.02 -3.73 -0.61
C LEU A 84 -8.11 -2.24 -1.00
N ASN A 85 -7.08 -1.72 -1.66
CA ASN A 85 -7.02 -0.30 -2.03
C ASN A 85 -8.09 0.07 -3.07
N GLU A 86 -8.30 -0.80 -4.05
CA GLU A 86 -9.32 -0.60 -5.09
C GLU A 86 -10.73 -0.72 -4.50
N LEU A 87 -10.96 -1.71 -3.64
CA LEU A 87 -12.22 -1.87 -2.92
C LEU A 87 -12.54 -0.64 -2.07
N TYR A 88 -11.56 -0.17 -1.29
CA TYR A 88 -11.74 1.05 -0.50
C TYR A 88 -12.04 2.27 -1.38
N GLY A 89 -11.33 2.43 -2.50
CA GLY A 89 -11.55 3.54 -3.42
C GLY A 89 -12.98 3.55 -4.00
N LYS A 90 -13.50 2.39 -4.41
CA LYS A 90 -14.89 2.25 -4.89
C LYS A 90 -15.90 2.53 -3.79
N LEU A 91 -15.72 1.95 -2.61
CA LEU A 91 -16.61 2.18 -1.48
C LEU A 91 -16.67 3.66 -1.08
N TYR A 92 -15.51 4.34 -1.09
CA TYR A 92 -15.44 5.75 -0.74
C TYR A 92 -16.14 6.65 -1.76
N ARG A 93 -15.96 6.40 -3.07
CA ARG A 93 -16.55 7.23 -4.16
C ARG A 93 -18.01 6.91 -4.41
N ASP A 94 -18.35 5.62 -4.50
CA ASP A 94 -19.62 5.17 -5.06
C ASP A 94 -20.68 4.88 -3.96
N TYR A 95 -20.23 4.60 -2.72
CA TYR A 95 -21.10 4.18 -1.61
C TYR A 95 -20.96 5.04 -0.35
N ASN A 96 -20.31 6.20 -0.45
CA ASN A 96 -20.11 7.13 0.67
C ASN A 96 -19.51 6.49 1.94
N TYR A 97 -18.66 5.46 1.80
CA TYR A 97 -18.03 4.78 2.91
C TYR A 97 -16.94 5.67 3.54
N ARG A 98 -17.21 6.23 4.73
CA ARG A 98 -16.35 7.20 5.42
C ARG A 98 -15.58 6.60 6.60
N ARG A 99 -15.60 5.29 6.75
CA ARG A 99 -14.89 4.61 7.84
C ARG A 99 -13.40 4.52 7.57
N ASN A 100 -12.62 4.40 8.65
CA ASN A 100 -11.18 4.19 8.53
C ASN A 100 -10.89 2.93 7.70
N PRO A 101 -9.97 2.99 6.73
CA PRO A 101 -9.56 1.84 5.90
C PRO A 101 -9.11 0.61 6.71
N ILE A 102 -8.56 0.84 7.93
CA ILE A 102 -8.17 -0.26 8.83
C ILE A 102 -9.39 -1.07 9.28
N THR A 103 -10.56 -0.44 9.41
CA THR A 103 -11.82 -1.13 9.76
C THR A 103 -12.21 -2.11 8.65
N LEU A 104 -12.15 -1.66 7.39
CA LEU A 104 -12.36 -2.52 6.22
C LEU A 104 -11.34 -3.67 6.19
N CYS A 105 -10.06 -3.38 6.37
CA CYS A 105 -9.00 -4.39 6.38
C CYS A 105 -9.22 -5.45 7.48
N ARG A 106 -9.66 -5.04 8.69
CA ARG A 106 -9.97 -5.96 9.79
C ARG A 106 -11.18 -6.84 9.49
N TYR A 107 -12.19 -6.28 8.83
CA TYR A 107 -13.35 -7.05 8.38
C TYR A 107 -12.93 -8.11 7.37
N LEU A 108 -12.22 -7.73 6.30
CA LEU A 108 -11.77 -8.64 5.26
C LEU A 108 -10.84 -9.76 5.77
N LYS A 109 -10.03 -9.47 6.79
CA LYS A 109 -9.21 -10.49 7.47
C LYS A 109 -10.05 -11.48 8.27
N ARG A 110 -11.12 -11.03 8.94
CA ARG A 110 -12.03 -11.91 9.69
C ARG A 110 -12.83 -12.83 8.79
N GLN A 111 -13.08 -12.39 7.55
CA GLN A 111 -13.78 -13.16 6.51
C GLN A 111 -12.84 -13.98 5.63
N ASP A 112 -11.54 -14.09 6.00
CA ASP A 112 -10.48 -14.79 5.24
C ASP A 112 -10.28 -14.33 3.78
N PHE A 113 -10.85 -13.18 3.38
CA PHE A 113 -10.58 -12.58 2.07
C PHE A 113 -9.12 -12.11 1.94
N ILE A 114 -8.49 -11.74 3.04
CA ILE A 114 -7.08 -11.35 3.08
C ILE A 114 -6.31 -12.32 3.98
N LYS A 115 -5.51 -13.19 3.37
CA LYS A 115 -4.61 -14.08 4.11
C LYS A 115 -3.51 -13.27 4.81
N VAL A 116 -3.37 -13.44 6.11
CA VAL A 116 -2.31 -12.80 6.90
C VAL A 116 -0.98 -13.48 6.60
N LYS A 117 -0.15 -12.86 5.77
CA LYS A 117 1.23 -13.31 5.59
C LYS A 117 2.03 -12.99 6.86
N ARG A 118 2.69 -13.98 7.47
CA ARG A 118 3.65 -13.74 8.57
C ARG A 118 4.75 -12.80 8.05
N LYS A 119 4.88 -11.64 8.64
CA LYS A 119 5.93 -10.68 8.28
C LYS A 119 7.27 -11.21 8.79
N LYS A 120 8.25 -11.39 7.90
CA LYS A 120 9.65 -11.42 8.33
C LYS A 120 9.96 -10.07 8.97
N ILE A 121 10.51 -10.07 10.17
CA ILE A 121 10.96 -8.85 10.84
C ILE A 121 12.17 -8.34 10.05
N TYR A 122 11.94 -7.32 9.25
CA TYR A 122 12.96 -6.64 8.50
C TYR A 122 13.00 -5.19 8.99
N ILE A 123 14.13 -4.78 9.54
CA ILE A 123 14.38 -3.39 9.95
C ILE A 123 14.97 -2.67 8.73
N PRO A 124 14.19 -1.87 7.98
CA PRO A 124 14.71 -1.14 6.85
C PRO A 124 15.61 0.00 7.34
N LYS A 125 16.75 0.21 6.66
CA LYS A 125 17.48 1.48 6.81
C LYS A 125 16.56 2.63 6.36
N PRO A 126 16.57 3.77 7.05
CA PRO A 126 15.77 4.92 6.66
C PRO A 126 16.13 5.34 5.23
N TYR A 127 15.12 5.67 4.46
CA TYR A 127 15.25 6.21 3.12
C TYR A 127 14.42 7.49 3.07
N ASP A 128 15.07 8.60 2.84
CA ASP A 128 14.41 9.89 2.75
C ASP A 128 13.66 9.99 1.43
N THR A 129 12.32 9.98 1.55
CA THR A 129 11.45 10.18 0.40
C THR A 129 11.32 11.68 0.16
N PRO A 130 11.53 12.16 -1.08
CA PRO A 130 11.26 13.55 -1.43
C PRO A 130 9.86 13.97 -1.01
N ILE A 131 9.73 15.20 -0.50
CA ILE A 131 8.46 15.77 -0.04
C ILE A 131 7.71 16.38 -1.21
N ASN A 132 8.43 17.07 -2.12
CA ASN A 132 7.83 17.80 -3.22
C ASN A 132 7.81 16.96 -4.50
N ILE A 133 6.79 17.19 -5.32
CA ILE A 133 6.70 16.62 -6.67
C ILE A 133 7.84 17.11 -7.54
N GLY A 134 8.30 16.28 -8.47
CA GLY A 134 9.39 16.63 -9.38
C GLY A 134 10.78 16.72 -8.74
N GLU A 135 10.94 16.45 -7.45
CA GLU A 135 12.29 16.38 -6.87
C GLU A 135 13.07 15.18 -7.41
N LYS A 136 12.41 14.02 -7.48
CA LYS A 136 13.07 12.80 -7.92
C LYS A 136 12.11 11.83 -8.58
N TRP A 137 12.49 11.38 -9.78
CA TRP A 137 11.85 10.29 -10.48
C TRP A 137 12.71 9.02 -10.45
N GLN A 138 12.06 7.86 -10.41
CA GLN A 138 12.69 6.56 -10.67
C GLN A 138 12.21 6.05 -12.02
N LEU A 139 13.16 5.67 -12.88
CA LEU A 139 12.91 5.13 -14.22
C LEU A 139 13.47 3.72 -14.30
N ASP A 140 12.70 2.81 -14.90
CA ASP A 140 13.09 1.41 -15.08
C ASP A 140 12.39 0.79 -16.29
N VAL A 141 12.99 -0.25 -16.85
CA VAL A 141 12.45 -0.99 -18.01
C VAL A 141 12.30 -2.45 -17.65
N LYS A 142 11.22 -3.07 -18.08
CA LYS A 142 11.01 -4.50 -17.95
C LYS A 142 10.41 -5.12 -19.21
N PHE A 143 10.62 -6.42 -19.37
CA PHE A 143 9.95 -7.18 -20.42
C PHE A 143 8.45 -7.30 -20.17
N VAL A 144 7.67 -7.18 -21.25
CA VAL A 144 6.26 -7.57 -21.25
C VAL A 144 6.20 -9.11 -21.26
N PRO A 145 5.47 -9.77 -20.34
CA PRO A 145 5.44 -11.22 -20.29
C PRO A 145 4.84 -11.85 -21.55
N ARG A 146 5.58 -12.75 -22.19
CA ARG A 146 5.15 -13.45 -23.42
C ARG A 146 3.80 -14.17 -23.27
N ILE A 147 3.52 -14.68 -22.07
CA ILE A 147 2.27 -15.41 -21.79
C ILE A 147 1.00 -14.56 -21.99
N CYS A 148 1.14 -13.24 -22.06
CA CYS A 148 0.03 -12.33 -22.29
C CYS A 148 -0.33 -12.18 -23.77
N TYR A 149 0.55 -12.61 -24.69
CA TYR A 149 0.32 -12.52 -26.12
C TYR A 149 -0.58 -13.66 -26.60
N THR A 150 -1.62 -13.32 -27.35
CA THR A 150 -2.62 -14.24 -27.92
C THR A 150 -2.82 -14.05 -29.41
N GLY A 151 -1.98 -13.24 -30.08
CA GLY A 151 -2.03 -13.04 -31.53
C GLY A 151 -1.56 -14.27 -32.32
N ASN A 152 -1.90 -14.29 -33.59
CA ASN A 152 -1.51 -15.35 -34.54
C ASN A 152 -0.16 -15.10 -35.21
N ASP A 153 0.36 -13.87 -35.08
CA ASP A 153 1.62 -13.48 -35.70
C ASP A 153 2.83 -13.96 -34.88
N VAL A 154 4.01 -13.85 -35.47
CA VAL A 154 5.25 -14.13 -34.76
C VAL A 154 5.37 -13.20 -33.56
N TYR A 155 5.57 -13.79 -32.37
CA TYR A 155 5.74 -13.02 -31.14
C TYR A 155 6.97 -12.13 -31.22
N GLU A 156 6.76 -10.83 -31.07
CA GLU A 156 7.80 -9.83 -30.85
C GLU A 156 7.95 -9.54 -29.36
N CYS A 157 9.18 -9.35 -28.91
CA CYS A 157 9.45 -8.99 -27.53
C CYS A 157 9.19 -7.50 -27.32
N TYR A 158 8.33 -7.14 -26.36
CA TYR A 158 8.02 -5.77 -26.02
C TYR A 158 8.55 -5.39 -24.65
N TYR A 159 8.84 -4.12 -24.48
CA TYR A 159 9.46 -3.56 -23.26
C TYR A 159 8.53 -2.52 -22.64
N GLN A 160 8.22 -2.67 -21.38
CA GLN A 160 7.50 -1.65 -20.61
C GLN A 160 8.51 -0.70 -19.96
N TYR A 161 8.51 0.53 -20.38
CA TYR A 161 9.15 1.63 -19.68
C TYR A 161 8.21 2.16 -18.60
N THR A 162 8.78 2.47 -17.45
CA THR A 162 8.04 2.95 -16.27
C THR A 162 8.81 4.06 -15.61
N VAL A 163 8.17 5.20 -15.42
CA VAL A 163 8.69 6.28 -14.57
C VAL A 163 7.70 6.57 -13.46
N ILE A 164 8.20 6.78 -12.24
CA ILE A 164 7.41 7.11 -11.05
C ILE A 164 7.98 8.33 -10.34
N ASP A 165 7.14 9.31 -10.06
CA ASP A 165 7.47 10.41 -9.15
C ASP A 165 7.50 9.90 -7.70
N GLU A 166 8.59 10.14 -6.98
CA GLU A 166 8.78 9.55 -5.66
C GLU A 166 7.89 10.15 -4.59
N ALA A 167 7.48 11.41 -4.70
CA ALA A 167 6.63 12.08 -3.72
C ALA A 167 5.16 11.69 -3.88
N SER A 168 4.62 11.85 -5.07
CA SER A 168 3.20 11.58 -5.36
C SER A 168 2.90 10.10 -5.64
N ARG A 169 3.92 9.31 -6.00
CA ARG A 169 3.78 7.94 -6.55
C ARG A 169 2.99 7.88 -7.85
N LYS A 170 2.69 9.01 -8.47
CA LYS A 170 2.13 9.08 -9.81
C LYS A 170 3.15 8.51 -10.78
N ARG A 171 2.68 7.71 -11.73
CA ARG A 171 3.55 7.04 -12.67
C ARG A 171 3.05 7.20 -14.09
N TYR A 172 3.99 7.08 -15.04
CA TYR A 172 3.73 6.94 -16.46
C TYR A 172 4.32 5.63 -16.94
N ILE A 173 3.60 4.88 -17.78
CA ILE A 173 4.03 3.62 -18.38
C ILE A 173 3.71 3.62 -19.86
N ARG A 174 4.58 3.00 -20.67
CA ARG A 174 4.38 2.82 -22.10
C ARG A 174 5.16 1.61 -22.60
N ALA A 175 4.62 0.88 -23.58
CA ALA A 175 5.33 -0.19 -24.27
C ALA A 175 6.15 0.34 -25.43
N TYR A 176 7.28 -0.30 -25.68
CA TYR A 176 8.15 -0.09 -26.82
C TYR A 176 8.55 -1.43 -27.44
N LYS A 177 8.83 -1.41 -28.76
CA LYS A 177 9.32 -2.60 -29.47
C LYS A 177 10.79 -2.86 -29.17
N GLU A 178 11.55 -1.83 -28.79
CA GLU A 178 12.99 -1.89 -28.53
C GLU A 178 13.36 -1.29 -27.20
N GLN A 179 14.39 -1.87 -26.58
CA GLN A 179 15.06 -1.32 -25.42
C GLN A 179 16.30 -0.57 -25.91
N SER A 180 16.12 0.70 -26.29
CA SER A 180 17.15 1.54 -26.92
C SER A 180 17.23 2.91 -26.27
N GLN A 181 18.31 3.65 -26.60
CA GLN A 181 18.49 5.04 -26.17
C GLN A 181 17.37 5.94 -26.72
N ASP A 182 16.98 5.73 -27.97
CA ASP A 182 15.94 6.53 -28.63
C ASP A 182 14.56 6.28 -28.01
N SER A 183 14.26 5.01 -27.69
CA SER A 183 13.04 4.67 -26.94
C SER A 183 13.02 5.33 -25.56
N THR A 184 14.19 5.41 -24.88
CA THR A 184 14.31 6.08 -23.57
C THR A 184 14.06 7.58 -23.70
N VAL A 185 14.64 8.25 -24.70
CA VAL A 185 14.45 9.68 -24.94
C VAL A 185 12.98 9.99 -25.28
N ASP A 186 12.37 9.25 -26.22
CA ASP A 186 10.95 9.42 -26.57
C ASP A 186 10.04 9.21 -25.34
N PHE A 187 10.33 8.16 -24.55
CA PHE A 187 9.56 7.86 -23.34
C PHE A 187 9.61 9.01 -22.34
N VAL A 188 10.81 9.56 -22.07
CA VAL A 188 10.99 10.63 -21.07
C VAL A 188 10.35 11.93 -21.54
N LEU A 189 10.45 12.27 -22.84
CA LEU A 189 9.75 13.44 -23.41
C LEU A 189 8.23 13.32 -23.31
N ARG A 190 7.68 12.13 -23.51
CA ARG A 190 6.25 11.87 -23.29
C ARG A 190 5.88 11.94 -21.81
N ALA A 191 6.75 11.47 -20.91
CA ALA A 191 6.55 11.58 -19.48
C ALA A 191 6.50 13.05 -19.05
N PHE A 192 7.37 13.92 -19.55
CA PHE A 192 7.31 15.37 -19.28
C PHE A 192 5.95 15.96 -19.66
N LYS A 193 5.43 15.63 -20.84
CA LYS A 193 4.09 16.05 -21.28
C LYS A 193 2.98 15.52 -20.37
N PHE A 194 3.10 14.25 -19.93
CA PHE A 194 2.11 13.61 -19.06
C PHE A 194 2.06 14.21 -17.65
N PHE A 195 3.22 14.51 -17.06
CA PHE A 195 3.29 15.09 -15.72
C PHE A 195 3.05 16.61 -15.73
N GLY A 196 3.40 17.29 -16.82
CA GLY A 196 3.35 18.75 -16.93
C GLY A 196 4.50 19.47 -16.23
N TYR A 197 5.54 18.73 -15.80
CA TYR A 197 6.76 19.27 -15.18
C TYR A 197 7.95 18.34 -15.41
N HIS A 198 9.16 18.86 -15.18
CA HIS A 198 10.42 18.11 -15.25
C HIS A 198 10.92 17.81 -13.83
N PRO A 199 11.55 16.65 -13.60
CA PRO A 199 12.17 16.35 -12.33
C PRO A 199 13.52 17.05 -12.17
N LYS A 200 13.95 17.27 -10.92
CA LYS A 200 15.33 17.71 -10.63
C LYS A 200 16.32 16.56 -10.82
N THR A 201 15.91 15.35 -10.47
CA THR A 201 16.75 14.15 -10.57
C THR A 201 15.99 13.00 -11.20
N ILE A 202 16.58 12.27 -12.14
CA ILE A 202 16.09 10.97 -12.62
C ILE A 202 17.06 9.91 -12.17
N GLN A 203 16.55 8.90 -11.48
CA GLN A 203 17.32 7.75 -11.03
C GLN A 203 16.98 6.52 -11.87
N THR A 204 18.02 5.88 -12.41
CA THR A 204 17.93 4.64 -13.22
C THR A 204 18.82 3.56 -12.64
N ASP A 205 18.66 2.34 -13.14
CA ASP A 205 19.71 1.33 -13.02
C ASP A 205 20.90 1.61 -14.00
N ASN A 206 21.81 0.64 -14.14
CA ASN A 206 22.98 0.76 -15.02
C ASN A 206 22.71 0.09 -16.39
N GLY A 207 21.48 0.05 -16.87
CA GLY A 207 21.13 -0.50 -18.18
C GLY A 207 21.78 0.28 -19.33
N GLN A 208 22.03 -0.40 -20.44
CA GLN A 208 22.65 0.21 -21.65
C GLN A 208 21.76 1.27 -22.29
N GLU A 209 20.45 1.16 -22.11
CA GLU A 209 19.46 2.12 -22.53
C GLU A 209 19.52 3.46 -21.79
N PHE A 210 20.20 3.49 -20.63
CA PHE A 210 20.36 4.68 -19.77
C PHE A 210 21.78 5.19 -19.71
N ARG A 211 22.80 4.32 -19.95
CA ARG A 211 24.21 4.67 -19.79
C ARG A 211 25.11 3.91 -20.75
N LEU A 212 26.20 4.56 -21.21
CA LEU A 212 27.27 3.89 -21.91
C LEU A 212 28.06 3.02 -20.91
N LEU A 213 28.10 1.69 -21.15
CA LEU A 213 28.79 0.74 -20.27
C LEU A 213 30.32 0.85 -20.34
N ASN A 214 30.87 1.39 -21.41
CA ASN A 214 32.30 1.51 -21.60
C ASN A 214 32.75 2.97 -21.38
N GLU A 215 33.26 3.28 -20.21
CA GLU A 215 34.06 4.50 -19.96
C GLU A 215 35.29 4.59 -20.86
N ARG A 216 35.60 3.52 -21.63
CA ARG A 216 36.77 3.41 -22.53
C ARG A 216 36.53 3.96 -23.94
N THR A 217 35.37 4.47 -24.28
CA THR A 217 35.21 5.23 -25.53
C THR A 217 35.91 6.56 -25.35
N LYS A 218 37.20 6.60 -25.69
CA LYS A 218 38.05 7.79 -25.74
C LYS A 218 37.53 8.91 -26.67
N ASP A 219 36.36 8.69 -27.29
CA ASP A 219 35.78 9.56 -28.30
C ASP A 219 34.84 10.66 -27.74
N GLY A 220 34.74 10.82 -26.42
CA GLY A 220 33.92 11.88 -25.80
C GLY A 220 32.41 11.79 -26.09
N ARG A 221 31.93 10.62 -26.55
CA ARG A 221 30.51 10.44 -26.85
C ARG A 221 29.66 10.44 -25.57
N ILE A 222 28.69 11.34 -25.52
CA ILE A 222 27.73 11.42 -24.43
C ILE A 222 26.50 10.60 -24.82
N HIS A 223 25.93 9.80 -23.90
CA HIS A 223 24.72 9.04 -24.11
C HIS A 223 23.52 9.96 -24.42
N SER A 224 22.64 9.57 -25.34
CA SER A 224 21.50 10.41 -25.77
C SER A 224 20.59 10.81 -24.62
N PHE A 225 20.40 9.92 -23.66
CA PHE A 225 19.64 10.21 -22.45
C PHE A 225 20.35 11.23 -21.53
N ASP A 226 21.68 11.15 -21.39
CA ASP A 226 22.46 12.14 -20.62
C ASP A 226 22.43 13.50 -21.30
N LYS A 227 22.47 13.57 -22.66
CA LYS A 227 22.28 14.83 -23.41
C LYS A 227 20.91 15.44 -23.12
N LEU A 228 19.84 14.63 -23.11
CA LEU A 228 18.50 15.08 -22.75
C LEU A 228 18.48 15.63 -21.32
N CYS A 229 19.06 14.93 -20.37
CA CYS A 229 19.12 15.37 -18.97
C CYS A 229 19.87 16.71 -18.83
N LEU A 230 21.01 16.87 -19.51
CA LEU A 230 21.76 18.11 -19.54
C LEU A 230 20.94 19.27 -20.13
N PHE A 231 20.24 19.03 -21.24
CA PHE A 231 19.43 20.05 -21.91
C PHE A 231 18.31 20.60 -21.00
N TYR A 232 17.68 19.73 -20.18
CA TYR A 232 16.60 20.11 -19.27
C TYR A 232 17.11 20.42 -17.85
N ASN A 233 18.44 20.49 -17.63
CA ASN A 233 19.04 20.70 -16.31
C ASN A 233 18.59 19.68 -15.26
N ILE A 234 18.54 18.41 -15.65
CA ILE A 234 18.17 17.26 -14.82
C ILE A 234 19.42 16.49 -14.40
N GLU A 235 19.53 16.19 -13.13
CA GLU A 235 20.59 15.33 -12.64
C GLU A 235 20.26 13.84 -12.91
N HIS A 236 21.06 13.16 -13.74
CA HIS A 236 20.93 11.72 -13.93
C HIS A 236 21.77 10.96 -12.88
N LYS A 237 21.10 10.12 -12.07
CA LYS A 237 21.75 9.28 -11.05
C LYS A 237 21.56 7.80 -11.35
N CYS A 238 22.64 7.09 -11.60
CA CYS A 238 22.62 5.63 -11.65
C CYS A 238 22.71 5.04 -10.23
N ILE A 239 21.94 3.99 -9.96
CA ILE A 239 22.06 3.25 -8.70
C ILE A 239 23.43 2.57 -8.61
N ARG A 240 23.97 2.47 -7.39
CA ARG A 240 25.22 1.72 -7.17
C ARG A 240 24.98 0.24 -7.47
N PRO A 241 25.93 -0.44 -8.13
CA PRO A 241 25.83 -1.88 -8.36
C PRO A 241 25.55 -2.63 -7.05
N ARG A 242 24.71 -3.66 -7.10
CA ARG A 242 24.29 -4.49 -5.96
C ARG A 242 23.52 -3.74 -4.84
N THR A 243 22.93 -2.58 -5.14
CA THR A 243 22.05 -1.85 -4.19
C THR A 243 20.63 -1.69 -4.73
N PRO A 244 19.84 -2.78 -4.91
CA PRO A 244 18.52 -2.72 -5.53
C PRO A 244 17.51 -1.87 -4.76
N ARG A 245 17.79 -1.58 -3.48
CA ARG A 245 16.91 -0.76 -2.63
C ARG A 245 16.66 0.65 -3.14
N HIS A 246 17.57 1.19 -3.92
CA HIS A 246 17.48 2.57 -4.42
C HIS A 246 16.37 2.72 -5.48
N ASN A 247 16.06 1.66 -6.25
CA ASN A 247 14.97 1.65 -7.25
C ASN A 247 13.68 0.96 -6.74
N GLY A 248 13.56 0.80 -5.41
CA GLY A 248 12.50 0.00 -4.78
C GLY A 248 11.07 0.49 -5.03
N LYS A 249 10.86 1.76 -5.43
CA LYS A 249 9.52 2.28 -5.72
C LYS A 249 9.03 1.81 -7.08
N VAL A 250 9.88 1.91 -8.10
CA VAL A 250 9.55 1.42 -9.44
C VAL A 250 9.49 -0.12 -9.47
N GLU A 251 10.41 -0.82 -8.78
CA GLU A 251 10.35 -2.29 -8.64
C GLU A 251 9.05 -2.76 -7.98
N ARG A 252 8.59 -2.05 -6.92
CA ARG A 252 7.31 -2.35 -6.30
C ARG A 252 6.14 -2.09 -7.23
N SER A 253 6.22 -1.05 -8.08
CA SER A 253 5.19 -0.81 -9.11
C SER A 253 5.14 -1.95 -10.11
N HIS A 254 6.29 -2.50 -10.54
CA HIS A 254 6.37 -3.65 -11.42
C HIS A 254 5.75 -4.92 -10.81
N ARG A 255 5.92 -5.13 -9.50
CA ARG A 255 5.21 -6.23 -8.81
C ARG A 255 3.70 -6.04 -8.86
N SER A 256 3.21 -4.81 -8.63
CA SER A 256 1.78 -4.49 -8.73
C SER A 256 1.26 -4.68 -10.15
N ASP A 257 2.07 -4.36 -11.17
CA ASP A 257 1.73 -4.61 -12.58
C ASP A 257 1.59 -6.10 -12.86
N ASN A 258 2.50 -6.93 -12.34
CA ASN A 258 2.43 -8.38 -12.51
C ASN A 258 1.17 -8.96 -11.86
N GLU A 259 0.79 -8.47 -10.67
CA GLU A 259 -0.35 -8.98 -9.90
C GLU A 259 -1.70 -8.48 -10.44
N ARG A 260 -1.78 -7.25 -10.97
CA ARG A 260 -3.04 -6.55 -11.27
C ARG A 260 -3.31 -6.32 -12.74
N PHE A 261 -2.27 -6.40 -13.58
CA PHE A 261 -2.37 -6.16 -15.00
C PHE A 261 -1.93 -7.40 -15.79
N TYR A 262 -0.65 -7.78 -15.75
CA TYR A 262 -0.13 -8.86 -16.57
C TYR A 262 -0.76 -10.23 -16.28
N ARG A 263 -1.16 -10.49 -15.06
CA ARG A 263 -1.87 -11.74 -14.71
C ARG A 263 -3.15 -11.94 -15.52
N TYR A 264 -3.80 -10.85 -15.92
CA TYR A 264 -5.10 -10.89 -16.61
C TYR A 264 -5.03 -10.38 -18.04
N LEU A 265 -3.90 -9.76 -18.41
CA LEU A 265 -3.69 -9.20 -19.73
C LEU A 265 -3.73 -10.31 -20.81
N ARG A 266 -4.47 -10.03 -21.87
CA ARG A 266 -4.40 -10.74 -23.15
C ARG A 266 -4.42 -9.69 -24.25
N TYR A 267 -3.41 -9.71 -25.12
CA TYR A 267 -3.29 -8.79 -26.23
C TYR A 267 -2.89 -9.54 -27.50
N PHE A 268 -3.34 -9.05 -28.65
CA PHE A 268 -3.10 -9.66 -29.94
C PHE A 268 -2.23 -8.82 -30.88
N SER A 269 -2.04 -7.53 -30.57
CA SER A 269 -1.18 -6.61 -31.33
C SER A 269 -0.47 -5.62 -30.40
N PHE A 270 0.53 -4.92 -30.94
CA PHE A 270 1.23 -3.86 -30.22
C PHE A 270 0.29 -2.71 -29.84
N ASP A 271 -0.60 -2.32 -30.75
CA ASP A 271 -1.55 -1.22 -30.52
C ASP A 271 -2.59 -1.59 -29.46
N ASP A 272 -3.06 -2.82 -29.44
CA ASP A 272 -3.93 -3.36 -28.38
C ASP A 272 -3.22 -3.34 -27.01
N LEU A 273 -1.95 -3.78 -26.95
CA LEU A 273 -1.14 -3.68 -25.75
C LEU A 273 -1.04 -2.22 -25.26
N GLN A 274 -0.78 -1.26 -26.17
CA GLN A 274 -0.68 0.16 -25.82
C GLN A 274 -2.00 0.69 -25.26
N LEU A 275 -3.14 0.34 -25.88
CA LEU A 275 -4.46 0.75 -25.43
C LEU A 275 -4.76 0.23 -24.04
N GLN A 276 -4.59 -1.07 -23.82
CA GLN A 276 -4.81 -1.71 -22.50
C GLN A 276 -3.88 -1.14 -21.42
N MET A 277 -2.62 -0.85 -21.76
CA MET A 277 -1.67 -0.19 -20.85
C MET A 277 -2.11 1.23 -20.49
N LYS A 278 -2.63 2.00 -21.42
CA LYS A 278 -3.15 3.36 -21.19
C LYS A 278 -4.32 3.33 -20.21
N GLU A 279 -5.27 2.41 -20.40
CA GLU A 279 -6.41 2.25 -19.48
C GLU A 279 -5.97 1.78 -18.10
N TYR A 280 -5.04 0.83 -18.05
CA TYR A 280 -4.47 0.38 -16.77
C TYR A 280 -3.74 1.52 -16.05
N LEU A 281 -2.96 2.34 -16.76
CA LEU A 281 -2.28 3.50 -16.20
C LEU A 281 -3.29 4.47 -15.56
N ARG A 282 -4.35 4.82 -16.29
CA ARG A 282 -5.42 5.68 -15.80
C ARG A 282 -6.02 5.12 -14.50
N ARG A 283 -6.38 3.84 -14.50
CA ARG A 283 -6.92 3.16 -13.31
C ARG A 283 -5.93 3.17 -12.16
N SER A 284 -4.67 2.80 -12.39
CA SER A 284 -3.68 2.64 -11.33
C SER A 284 -3.32 3.96 -10.63
N ASN A 285 -3.32 5.10 -11.36
CA ASN A 285 -3.07 6.41 -10.77
C ASN A 285 -4.28 6.95 -9.98
N ASN A 286 -5.45 6.29 -10.07
CA ASN A 286 -6.65 6.63 -9.32
C ASN A 286 -6.97 5.64 -8.18
N ILE A 287 -6.13 4.62 -7.95
CA ILE A 287 -6.32 3.68 -6.84
C ILE A 287 -5.64 4.23 -5.59
N PRO A 288 -6.37 4.40 -4.47
CA PRO A 288 -5.79 4.82 -3.20
C PRO A 288 -4.71 3.86 -2.71
N SER A 289 -3.69 4.41 -2.08
CA SER A 289 -2.56 3.64 -1.55
C SER A 289 -2.37 3.86 -0.06
N VAL A 290 -2.10 2.78 0.67
CA VAL A 290 -1.81 2.80 2.12
C VAL A 290 -0.65 3.74 2.48
N VAL A 291 0.31 3.89 1.56
CA VAL A 291 1.51 4.72 1.79
C VAL A 291 1.29 6.20 1.45
N LEU A 292 0.18 6.52 0.76
CA LEU A 292 -0.19 7.90 0.42
C LEU A 292 -1.31 8.35 1.34
N ARG A 293 -0.92 9.10 2.37
CA ARG A 293 -1.87 9.69 3.31
C ARG A 293 -2.05 11.17 3.01
N SER A 294 -3.25 11.68 3.26
CA SER A 294 -3.48 13.11 3.21
C SER A 294 -2.69 13.84 4.30
N CYS A 295 -2.18 15.02 3.98
CA CYS A 295 -1.56 15.91 4.95
C CYS A 295 -2.61 16.49 5.91
N TYR A 296 -3.87 16.62 5.48
CA TYR A 296 -4.99 17.17 6.25
C TYR A 296 -5.72 16.12 7.09
N ASP A 297 -5.79 14.84 6.61
CA ASP A 297 -6.36 13.71 7.38
C ASP A 297 -5.52 12.45 7.19
N SER A 298 -4.70 12.15 8.18
CA SER A 298 -3.81 10.98 8.18
C SER A 298 -4.54 9.63 8.09
N ARG A 299 -5.86 9.60 8.30
CA ARG A 299 -6.69 8.39 8.18
C ARG A 299 -7.13 8.14 6.75
N ARG A 300 -7.13 9.18 5.89
CA ARG A 300 -7.53 9.07 4.48
C ARG A 300 -6.36 8.59 3.62
N TRP A 301 -6.59 7.55 2.83
CA TRP A 301 -5.67 7.10 1.80
C TRP A 301 -5.95 7.84 0.50
N LEU A 302 -4.91 8.35 -0.11
CA LEU A 302 -4.98 9.05 -1.38
C LEU A 302 -4.54 8.17 -2.53
N SER A 303 -5.09 8.43 -3.70
CA SER A 303 -4.54 7.95 -4.97
C SER A 303 -3.33 8.81 -5.36
N PRO A 304 -2.45 8.31 -6.25
CA PRO A 304 -1.33 9.11 -6.78
C PRO A 304 -1.76 10.45 -7.38
N ASN A 305 -2.88 10.50 -8.11
CA ASN A 305 -3.42 11.74 -8.67
C ASN A 305 -3.88 12.71 -7.58
N GLU A 306 -4.61 12.23 -6.56
CA GLU A 306 -5.04 13.07 -5.43
C GLU A 306 -3.83 13.58 -4.65
N LYS A 307 -2.79 12.75 -4.46
CA LYS A 307 -1.58 13.18 -3.76
C LYS A 307 -0.79 14.22 -4.53
N GLU A 308 -0.68 14.08 -5.85
CA GLU A 308 -0.06 15.11 -6.70
C GLU A 308 -0.79 16.45 -6.60
N LEU A 309 -2.13 16.43 -6.64
CA LEU A 309 -2.94 17.64 -6.47
C LEU A 309 -2.72 18.26 -5.08
N GLU A 310 -2.78 17.44 -4.02
CA GLU A 310 -2.54 17.92 -2.66
C GLU A 310 -1.17 18.61 -2.55
N LEU A 311 -0.10 17.99 -3.08
CA LEU A 311 1.25 18.54 -3.04
C LEU A 311 1.43 19.79 -3.91
N LYS A 312 0.66 19.97 -4.98
CA LYS A 312 0.66 21.18 -5.80
C LYS A 312 0.04 22.39 -5.10
N PHE A 313 -0.93 22.15 -4.21
CA PHE A 313 -1.64 23.23 -3.50
C PHE A 313 -1.16 23.44 -2.06
N SER A 314 -0.26 22.59 -1.57
CA SER A 314 0.32 22.72 -0.22
C SER A 314 1.67 23.46 -0.21
N CYS A 315 2.13 23.92 -1.37
CA CYS A 315 3.37 24.71 -1.53
C CYS A 315 3.09 26.20 -1.66
#